data_d1d95e6bd73a510025041b6e0655f4b0
#
_entry.id   d1d95e6bd73a510025041b6e0655f4b0
#
_cell.length_a   1.000
_cell.length_b   1.000
_cell.length_c   1.000
_cell.angle_alpha   90.00
_cell.angle_beta   90.00
_cell.angle_gamma   90.00
#
_symmetry.space_group_name_H-M   'P 1'
#
loop_
_entity.id
_entity.type
_entity.pdbx_description
1 polymer ?
#
loop_
_entity_poly.entity_id
_entity_poly.type
_entity_poly.pdbx_seq_one_letter_code
_entity_poly.pdbx_strand_id
1 'polypeptide(L)'
;DALHSAVDEMSKAETFHGYAPDLGYDFLRNAIVANDYKARGCDISADEVFVSDGAKSDSGNIQEIFAQDNKIAVCDPVYPVYVDSNVMAGRTGTYDADTQMWSDVIYMPCTSDNNFVPELPKETPDVIYLCLPNNPTGTTITKSQLQEWVDYANKVGAVIIYDAAYEAYISEDDVAHSIYECEGAKTCAIEMRSFSKNAGFTGLRLGYTVVPKELVSDGVSLNDLWLRRHGTKYNGAPYIVLRA
;
A
#
# COMPACT_ATOMS: atom_id res chain seq x y z
N ASP A 1 -0.81 -23.96 14.61
CA ASP A 1 -0.61 -23.84 16.07
C ASP A 1 -0.91 -22.43 16.56
N ALA A 2 -0.38 -21.36 15.94
CA ALA A 2 -0.56 -19.98 16.41
C ALA A 2 -2.05 -19.55 16.53
N LEU A 3 -2.87 -19.85 15.51
CA LEU A 3 -4.32 -19.57 15.57
C LEU A 3 -5.01 -20.29 16.73
N HIS A 4 -4.66 -21.56 17.03
CA HIS A 4 -5.21 -22.28 18.18
C HIS A 4 -4.81 -21.62 19.50
N SER A 5 -3.54 -21.20 19.63
CA SER A 5 -3.08 -20.49 20.84
C SER A 5 -3.83 -19.17 21.04
N ALA A 6 -4.09 -18.43 19.96
CA ALA A 6 -4.83 -17.18 20.02
C ALA A 6 -6.32 -17.39 20.39
N VAL A 7 -6.93 -18.51 19.96
CA VAL A 7 -8.28 -18.89 20.39
C VAL A 7 -8.29 -19.24 21.88
N ASP A 8 -7.29 -20.00 22.36
CA ASP A 8 -7.17 -20.36 23.77
C ASP A 8 -6.98 -19.14 24.68
N GLU A 9 -6.21 -18.12 24.22
CA GLU A 9 -6.10 -16.83 24.89
C GLU A 9 -7.47 -16.14 25.01
N MET A 10 -8.21 -16.06 23.91
CA MET A 10 -9.53 -15.41 23.87
C MET A 10 -10.59 -16.13 24.71
N SER A 11 -10.40 -17.41 25.05
CA SER A 11 -11.35 -18.20 25.81
C SER A 11 -11.35 -17.94 27.34
N LYS A 12 -10.32 -17.19 27.81
CA LYS A 12 -10.10 -16.95 29.25
C LYS A 12 -10.39 -15.49 29.58
N ALA A 13 -11.06 -15.25 30.70
CA ALA A 13 -11.42 -13.91 31.14
C ALA A 13 -10.18 -13.00 31.35
N GLU A 14 -9.07 -13.59 31.82
CA GLU A 14 -7.83 -12.87 32.13
C GLU A 14 -7.06 -12.42 30.88
N THR A 15 -7.29 -13.09 29.76
CA THR A 15 -6.58 -12.83 28.48
C THR A 15 -7.52 -12.48 27.34
N PHE A 16 -8.80 -12.24 27.66
CA PHE A 16 -9.79 -11.77 26.68
C PHE A 16 -9.43 -10.37 26.16
N HIS A 17 -9.59 -10.17 24.85
CA HIS A 17 -9.39 -8.88 24.17
C HIS A 17 -10.68 -8.44 23.49
N GLY A 18 -11.10 -7.19 23.75
CA GLY A 18 -12.19 -6.53 23.07
C GLY A 18 -11.75 -5.83 21.79
N TYR A 19 -12.24 -4.61 21.55
CA TYR A 19 -11.80 -3.81 20.41
C TYR A 19 -10.31 -3.56 20.43
N ALA A 20 -9.67 -3.73 19.27
CA ALA A 20 -8.28 -3.32 19.08
C ALA A 20 -8.12 -1.79 19.15
N PRO A 21 -6.92 -1.27 19.48
CA PRO A 21 -6.60 0.12 19.18
C PRO A 21 -6.77 0.41 17.69
N ASP A 22 -7.10 1.67 17.33
CA ASP A 22 -7.40 2.08 15.95
C ASP A 22 -6.31 1.69 14.94
N LEU A 23 -5.03 1.77 15.32
CA LEU A 23 -3.91 1.38 14.47
C LEU A 23 -3.60 -0.13 14.50
N GLY A 24 -4.24 -0.89 15.37
CA GLY A 24 -3.88 -2.27 15.70
C GLY A 24 -3.03 -2.37 16.97
N TYR A 25 -2.82 -3.58 17.46
CA TYR A 25 -2.06 -3.83 18.69
C TYR A 25 -0.58 -3.50 18.56
N ASP A 26 -0.01 -2.94 19.62
CA ASP A 26 1.41 -2.54 19.68
C ASP A 26 2.37 -3.71 19.44
N PHE A 27 2.03 -4.91 19.93
CA PHE A 27 2.89 -6.09 19.74
C PHE A 27 3.08 -6.39 18.24
N LEU A 28 2.01 -6.30 17.44
CA LEU A 28 2.06 -6.57 15.99
C LEU A 28 2.77 -5.43 15.25
N ARG A 29 2.40 -4.17 15.53
CA ARG A 29 3.02 -3.01 14.88
C ARG A 29 4.52 -2.93 15.15
N ASN A 30 4.94 -3.21 16.39
CA ASN A 30 6.37 -3.27 16.74
C ASN A 30 7.09 -4.43 16.05
N ALA A 31 6.43 -5.60 15.92
CA ALA A 31 7.00 -6.73 15.19
C ALA A 31 7.15 -6.41 13.70
N ILE A 32 6.16 -5.79 13.07
CA ILE A 32 6.23 -5.30 11.68
C ILE A 32 7.41 -4.33 11.51
N VAL A 33 7.50 -3.31 12.38
CA VAL A 33 8.59 -2.33 12.30
C VAL A 33 9.95 -2.98 12.44
N ALA A 34 10.10 -3.92 13.36
CA ALA A 34 11.38 -4.59 13.61
C ALA A 34 11.82 -5.47 12.44
N ASN A 35 10.89 -6.26 11.87
CA ASN A 35 11.22 -7.30 10.89
C ASN A 35 11.15 -6.81 9.44
N ASP A 36 10.15 -5.95 9.11
CA ASP A 36 9.92 -5.55 7.72
C ASP A 36 10.66 -4.25 7.36
N TYR A 37 10.98 -3.41 8.35
CA TYR A 37 11.60 -2.09 8.11
C TYR A 37 12.98 -1.94 8.73
N LYS A 38 13.13 -2.02 10.06
CA LYS A 38 14.43 -1.81 10.71
C LYS A 38 15.48 -2.83 10.29
N ALA A 39 15.10 -4.08 10.10
CA ALA A 39 16.00 -5.12 9.59
C ALA A 39 16.55 -4.79 8.17
N ARG A 40 15.90 -3.89 7.44
CA ARG A 40 16.29 -3.41 6.10
C ARG A 40 16.88 -2.00 6.11
N GLY A 41 17.08 -1.42 7.30
CA GLY A 41 17.61 -0.06 7.46
C GLY A 41 16.58 1.04 7.21
N CYS A 42 15.30 0.72 7.12
CA CYS A 42 14.23 1.71 6.94
C CYS A 42 13.80 2.29 8.29
N ASP A 43 13.77 3.62 8.40
CA ASP A 43 13.33 4.34 9.59
C ASP A 43 11.82 4.57 9.58
N ILE A 44 11.08 3.54 9.94
CA ILE A 44 9.62 3.58 10.13
C ILE A 44 9.32 3.34 11.60
N SER A 45 8.36 4.10 12.14
CA SER A 45 7.89 3.99 13.52
C SER A 45 6.51 3.29 13.59
N ALA A 46 6.19 2.71 14.75
CA ALA A 46 4.96 1.93 14.92
C ALA A 46 3.68 2.77 14.75
N ASP A 47 3.75 4.06 14.96
CA ASP A 47 2.62 4.98 14.77
C ASP A 47 2.45 5.47 13.32
N GLU A 48 3.30 5.00 12.41
CA GLU A 48 3.14 5.13 10.96
C GLU A 48 2.53 3.86 10.33
N VAL A 49 2.33 2.78 11.12
CA VAL A 49 1.79 1.49 10.69
C VAL A 49 0.33 1.36 11.10
N PHE A 50 -0.54 1.13 10.12
CA PHE A 50 -2.00 0.99 10.29
C PHE A 50 -2.41 -0.42 9.88
N VAL A 51 -2.74 -1.25 10.85
CA VAL A 51 -3.15 -2.65 10.60
C VAL A 51 -4.59 -2.69 10.10
N SER A 52 -4.85 -3.49 9.08
CA SER A 52 -6.12 -3.59 8.38
C SER A 52 -6.51 -5.05 8.06
N ASP A 53 -7.65 -5.22 7.41
CA ASP A 53 -8.12 -6.52 6.92
C ASP A 53 -7.58 -6.87 5.51
N GLY A 54 -6.58 -6.16 5.05
CA GLY A 54 -5.83 -6.47 3.84
C GLY A 54 -5.66 -5.29 2.87
N ALA A 55 -4.64 -5.36 2.04
CA ALA A 55 -4.27 -4.32 1.08
C ALA A 55 -5.39 -3.94 0.10
N LYS A 56 -6.30 -4.89 -0.24
CA LYS A 56 -7.45 -4.58 -1.11
C LYS A 56 -8.40 -3.57 -0.47
N SER A 57 -8.74 -3.77 0.79
CA SER A 57 -9.58 -2.83 1.54
C SER A 57 -8.88 -1.48 1.68
N ASP A 58 -7.58 -1.48 1.97
CA ASP A 58 -6.79 -0.26 2.07
C ASP A 58 -6.74 0.50 0.74
N SER A 59 -6.54 -0.19 -0.40
CA SER A 59 -6.57 0.41 -1.74
C SER A 59 -7.91 1.10 -2.05
N GLY A 60 -9.03 0.48 -1.66
CA GLY A 60 -10.35 1.09 -1.81
C GLY A 60 -10.57 2.27 -0.87
N ASN A 61 -10.11 2.13 0.36
CA ASN A 61 -10.35 3.10 1.44
C ASN A 61 -9.46 4.34 1.35
N ILE A 62 -8.23 4.21 0.85
CA ILE A 62 -7.29 5.33 0.72
C ILE A 62 -7.81 6.45 -0.20
N GLN A 63 -8.77 6.12 -1.07
CA GLN A 63 -9.39 7.07 -1.98
C GLN A 63 -10.02 8.27 -1.28
N GLU A 64 -10.43 8.09 -0.02
CA GLU A 64 -11.14 9.12 0.73
C GLU A 64 -10.23 10.22 1.29
N ILE A 65 -8.90 10.07 1.21
CA ILE A 65 -7.97 11.12 1.61
C ILE A 65 -7.46 11.96 0.44
N PHE A 66 -7.84 11.62 -0.80
CA PHE A 66 -7.47 12.34 -2.01
C PHE A 66 -8.64 13.15 -2.57
N ALA A 67 -8.34 14.28 -3.23
CA ALA A 67 -9.33 15.12 -3.88
C ALA A 67 -9.91 14.45 -5.15
N GLN A 68 -11.12 14.84 -5.56
CA GLN A 68 -11.78 14.23 -6.72
C GLN A 68 -11.13 14.60 -8.05
N ASP A 69 -10.44 15.73 -8.11
CA ASP A 69 -9.73 16.22 -9.29
C ASP A 69 -8.29 15.74 -9.39
N ASN A 70 -7.82 14.92 -8.43
CA ASN A 70 -6.49 14.32 -8.52
C ASN A 70 -6.40 13.36 -9.71
N LYS A 71 -5.36 13.54 -10.53
CA LYS A 71 -5.03 12.65 -11.64
C LYS A 71 -4.27 11.44 -11.16
N ILE A 72 -4.69 10.25 -11.63
CA ILE A 72 -4.04 9.00 -11.28
C ILE A 72 -3.23 8.44 -12.45
N ALA A 73 -2.09 7.81 -12.14
CA ALA A 73 -1.31 7.03 -13.08
C ALA A 73 -1.26 5.57 -12.63
N VAL A 74 -1.48 4.64 -13.56
CA VAL A 74 -1.45 3.19 -13.32
C VAL A 74 -0.63 2.49 -14.40
N CYS A 75 0.03 1.38 -14.05
CA CYS A 75 0.61 0.49 -15.04
C CYS A 75 -0.51 -0.16 -15.88
N ASP A 76 -0.19 -0.53 -17.12
CA ASP A 76 -1.12 -1.27 -18.00
C ASP A 76 -0.38 -2.44 -18.65
N PRO A 77 -0.74 -3.71 -18.32
CA PRO A 77 -1.81 -4.12 -17.40
C PRO A 77 -1.49 -3.92 -15.91
N VAL A 78 -2.56 -3.78 -15.10
CA VAL A 78 -2.47 -3.57 -13.67
C VAL A 78 -3.58 -4.33 -12.91
N TYR A 79 -3.44 -4.44 -11.61
CA TYR A 79 -4.51 -4.95 -10.74
C TYR A 79 -5.74 -4.03 -10.83
N PRO A 80 -6.90 -4.54 -11.29
CA PRO A 80 -8.05 -3.69 -11.64
C PRO A 80 -8.56 -2.80 -10.51
N VAL A 81 -8.33 -3.20 -9.25
CA VAL A 81 -8.83 -2.47 -8.08
C VAL A 81 -8.33 -1.02 -8.03
N TYR A 82 -7.15 -0.71 -8.55
CA TYR A 82 -6.65 0.67 -8.54
C TYR A 82 -7.47 1.57 -9.47
N VAL A 83 -7.86 1.07 -10.64
CA VAL A 83 -8.75 1.81 -11.55
C VAL A 83 -10.16 1.85 -10.97
N ASP A 84 -10.73 0.69 -10.60
CA ASP A 84 -12.11 0.59 -10.13
C ASP A 84 -12.38 1.44 -8.88
N SER A 85 -11.45 1.47 -7.92
CA SER A 85 -11.60 2.30 -6.73
C SER A 85 -11.58 3.80 -7.04
N ASN A 86 -10.82 4.23 -8.05
CA ASN A 86 -10.83 5.61 -8.52
C ASN A 86 -12.06 5.94 -9.36
N VAL A 87 -12.62 4.97 -10.10
CA VAL A 87 -13.94 5.10 -10.76
C VAL A 87 -15.01 5.37 -9.70
N MET A 88 -15.03 4.56 -8.64
CA MET A 88 -15.99 4.74 -7.52
C MET A 88 -15.82 6.09 -6.81
N ALA A 89 -14.59 6.61 -6.77
CA ALA A 89 -14.28 7.93 -6.21
C ALA A 89 -14.56 9.09 -7.17
N GLY A 90 -14.93 8.82 -8.42
CA GLY A 90 -15.30 9.84 -9.42
C GLY A 90 -14.12 10.58 -10.06
N ARG A 91 -12.89 9.98 -10.10
CA ARG A 91 -11.66 10.61 -10.60
C ARG A 91 -11.29 10.29 -12.03
N THR A 92 -12.02 9.41 -12.70
CA THR A 92 -11.53 8.78 -13.93
C THR A 92 -12.07 9.38 -15.22
N GLY A 93 -12.97 10.36 -15.12
CA GLY A 93 -13.60 10.96 -16.30
C GLY A 93 -14.59 10.03 -16.99
N THR A 94 -14.57 9.99 -18.31
CA THR A 94 -15.51 9.22 -19.14
C THR A 94 -14.86 7.92 -19.63
N TYR A 95 -15.61 6.83 -19.60
CA TYR A 95 -15.18 5.55 -20.16
C TYR A 95 -15.38 5.52 -21.67
N ASP A 96 -14.31 5.18 -22.39
CA ASP A 96 -14.35 4.92 -23.83
C ASP A 96 -14.42 3.40 -24.08
N ALA A 97 -15.52 2.96 -24.66
CA ALA A 97 -15.78 1.52 -24.93
C ALA A 97 -14.90 0.95 -26.05
N ASP A 98 -14.42 1.78 -26.98
CA ASP A 98 -13.60 1.34 -28.10
C ASP A 98 -12.16 1.06 -27.66
N THR A 99 -11.61 1.90 -26.81
CA THR A 99 -10.25 1.75 -26.24
C THR A 99 -10.23 0.99 -24.92
N GLN A 100 -11.39 0.84 -24.28
CA GLN A 100 -11.56 0.29 -22.93
C GLN A 100 -10.77 1.08 -21.84
N MET A 101 -10.61 2.37 -22.05
CA MET A 101 -9.86 3.26 -21.16
C MET A 101 -10.75 4.36 -20.58
N TRP A 102 -10.33 4.94 -19.47
CA TRP A 102 -10.92 6.12 -18.84
C TRP A 102 -10.15 7.36 -19.24
N SER A 103 -10.84 8.44 -19.58
CA SER A 103 -10.23 9.66 -20.17
C SER A 103 -9.23 10.37 -19.25
N ASP A 104 -9.43 10.31 -17.94
CA ASP A 104 -8.65 11.05 -16.95
C ASP A 104 -7.67 10.15 -16.17
N VAL A 105 -7.44 8.92 -16.67
CA VAL A 105 -6.44 7.99 -16.13
C VAL A 105 -5.21 7.99 -17.04
N ILE A 106 -4.04 8.18 -16.45
CA ILE A 106 -2.75 8.07 -17.13
C ILE A 106 -2.33 6.59 -17.11
N TYR A 107 -2.36 5.94 -18.26
CA TYR A 107 -1.92 4.56 -18.42
C TYR A 107 -0.44 4.51 -18.80
N MET A 108 0.34 3.75 -18.05
CA MET A 108 1.77 3.53 -18.25
C MET A 108 1.97 2.12 -18.81
N PRO A 109 2.25 1.96 -20.12
CA PRO A 109 2.35 0.64 -20.75
C PRO A 109 3.44 -0.23 -20.10
N CYS A 110 3.11 -1.47 -19.80
CA CYS A 110 4.02 -2.52 -19.32
C CYS A 110 3.87 -3.72 -20.25
N THR A 111 4.57 -3.70 -21.38
CA THR A 111 4.45 -4.68 -22.46
C THR A 111 5.77 -5.38 -22.73
N SER A 112 5.77 -6.38 -23.61
CA SER A 112 6.99 -7.05 -24.05
C SER A 112 8.02 -6.09 -24.67
N ASP A 113 7.57 -4.99 -25.28
CA ASP A 113 8.43 -4.05 -25.97
C ASP A 113 9.32 -3.23 -25.01
N ASN A 114 8.86 -3.04 -23.77
CA ASN A 114 9.63 -2.38 -22.72
C ASN A 114 10.01 -3.32 -21.55
N ASN A 115 10.02 -4.64 -21.80
CA ASN A 115 10.30 -5.67 -20.81
C ASN A 115 9.38 -5.57 -19.57
N PHE A 116 8.15 -5.09 -19.74
CA PHE A 116 7.18 -4.87 -18.68
C PHE A 116 7.63 -3.89 -17.57
N VAL A 117 8.58 -3.03 -17.87
CA VAL A 117 9.07 -1.97 -16.99
C VAL A 117 8.32 -0.67 -17.31
N PRO A 118 7.56 -0.10 -16.35
CA PRO A 118 6.84 1.14 -16.60
C PRO A 118 7.82 2.30 -16.76
N GLU A 119 7.53 3.16 -17.75
CA GLU A 119 8.23 4.42 -17.95
C GLU A 119 7.55 5.55 -17.16
N LEU A 120 8.33 6.56 -16.78
CA LEU A 120 7.79 7.75 -16.13
C LEU A 120 6.74 8.41 -17.03
N PRO A 121 5.58 8.80 -16.49
CA PRO A 121 4.48 9.34 -17.28
C PRO A 121 4.84 10.70 -17.90
N LYS A 122 4.31 10.96 -19.10
CA LYS A 122 4.51 12.24 -19.81
C LYS A 122 3.65 13.34 -19.21
N GLU A 123 2.47 13.01 -18.75
CA GLU A 123 1.58 13.90 -18.01
C GLU A 123 1.91 13.81 -16.52
N THR A 124 1.77 14.91 -15.80
CA THR A 124 2.01 14.94 -14.35
C THR A 124 0.79 14.35 -13.61
N PRO A 125 0.94 13.21 -12.92
CA PRO A 125 -0.09 12.67 -12.02
C PRO A 125 -0.01 13.32 -10.63
N ASP A 126 -1.09 13.23 -9.87
CA ASP A 126 -1.10 13.51 -8.43
C ASP A 126 -0.89 12.23 -7.62
N VAL A 127 -1.39 11.08 -8.13
CA VAL A 127 -1.26 9.78 -7.47
C VAL A 127 -0.75 8.75 -8.48
N ILE A 128 0.28 8.00 -8.08
CA ILE A 128 0.92 6.97 -8.90
C ILE A 128 0.73 5.62 -8.20
N TYR A 129 0.15 4.64 -8.89
CA TYR A 129 0.05 3.27 -8.38
C TYR A 129 1.18 2.42 -8.95
N LEU A 130 2.00 1.87 -8.06
CA LEU A 130 3.05 0.90 -8.39
C LEU A 130 2.81 -0.38 -7.59
N CYS A 131 2.60 -1.50 -8.26
CA CYS A 131 2.54 -2.82 -7.65
C CYS A 131 3.80 -3.59 -8.05
N LEU A 132 4.70 -3.85 -7.09
CA LEU A 132 5.99 -4.46 -7.38
C LEU A 132 6.35 -5.51 -6.31
N PRO A 133 6.50 -6.79 -6.69
CA PRO A 133 6.25 -7.37 -8.03
C PRO A 133 4.82 -7.15 -8.53
N ASN A 134 4.68 -6.93 -9.86
CA ASN A 134 3.40 -6.50 -10.45
C ASN A 134 2.38 -7.64 -10.55
N ASN A 135 1.14 -7.32 -10.32
CA ASN A 135 0.00 -8.14 -10.67
C ASN A 135 -0.71 -7.49 -11.88
N PRO A 136 -0.77 -8.11 -13.09
CA PRO A 136 -0.67 -9.55 -13.33
C PRO A 136 0.66 -10.07 -13.92
N THR A 137 1.64 -9.21 -14.26
CA THR A 137 2.81 -9.58 -15.06
C THR A 137 3.85 -10.40 -14.28
N GLY A 138 3.88 -10.27 -12.96
CA GLY A 138 4.91 -10.88 -12.09
C GLY A 138 6.28 -10.22 -12.19
N THR A 139 6.41 -9.15 -12.96
CA THR A 139 7.67 -8.42 -13.14
C THR A 139 7.92 -7.42 -12.02
N THR A 140 9.17 -7.04 -11.83
CA THR A 140 9.60 -6.02 -10.88
C THR A 140 10.67 -5.13 -11.52
N ILE A 141 11.13 -4.14 -10.76
CA ILE A 141 12.18 -3.22 -11.18
C ILE A 141 13.30 -3.22 -10.14
N THR A 142 14.49 -2.82 -10.54
CA THR A 142 15.62 -2.68 -9.62
C THR A 142 15.38 -1.55 -8.62
N LYS A 143 16.12 -1.59 -7.50
CA LYS A 143 16.10 -0.50 -6.51
C LYS A 143 16.51 0.84 -7.12
N SER A 144 17.45 0.86 -8.06
CA SER A 144 17.82 2.09 -8.76
C SER A 144 16.70 2.65 -9.63
N GLN A 145 15.96 1.79 -10.33
CA GLN A 145 14.77 2.23 -11.08
C GLN A 145 13.65 2.70 -10.15
N LEU A 146 13.45 2.03 -9.00
CA LEU A 146 12.48 2.50 -8.01
C LEU A 146 12.87 3.86 -7.42
N GLN A 147 14.18 4.14 -7.24
CA GLN A 147 14.67 5.44 -6.81
C GLN A 147 14.30 6.55 -7.82
N GLU A 148 14.35 6.27 -9.14
CA GLU A 148 13.93 7.25 -10.17
C GLU A 148 12.43 7.62 -10.01
N TRP A 149 11.58 6.68 -9.60
CA TRP A 149 10.17 6.94 -9.31
C TRP A 149 9.99 7.82 -8.08
N VAL A 150 10.75 7.57 -7.02
CA VAL A 150 10.74 8.38 -5.79
C VAL A 150 11.22 9.80 -6.08
N ASP A 151 12.31 9.95 -6.84
CA ASP A 151 12.85 11.25 -7.23
C ASP A 151 11.84 12.02 -8.10
N TYR A 152 11.20 11.32 -9.05
CA TYR A 152 10.16 11.90 -9.89
C TYR A 152 8.96 12.38 -9.08
N ALA A 153 8.43 11.52 -8.19
CA ALA A 153 7.27 11.85 -7.37
C ALA A 153 7.54 13.08 -6.47
N ASN A 154 8.70 13.12 -5.81
CA ASN A 154 9.12 14.28 -5.02
C ASN A 154 9.25 15.54 -5.88
N LYS A 155 9.77 15.42 -7.09
CA LYS A 155 9.96 16.57 -8.02
C LYS A 155 8.63 17.18 -8.46
N VAL A 156 7.61 16.35 -8.72
CA VAL A 156 6.32 16.80 -9.25
C VAL A 156 5.26 16.99 -8.16
N GLY A 157 5.54 16.57 -6.93
CA GLY A 157 4.59 16.62 -5.80
C GLY A 157 3.54 15.52 -5.82
N ALA A 158 3.80 14.40 -6.53
CA ALA A 158 2.90 13.26 -6.58
C ALA A 158 3.06 12.33 -5.36
N VAL A 159 2.00 11.59 -5.04
CA VAL A 159 2.03 10.53 -4.02
C VAL A 159 2.06 9.16 -4.70
N ILE A 160 3.03 8.33 -4.33
CA ILE A 160 3.10 6.94 -4.78
C ILE A 160 2.30 6.06 -3.80
N ILE A 161 1.35 5.31 -4.32
CA ILE A 161 0.72 4.16 -3.64
C ILE A 161 1.49 2.91 -4.07
N TYR A 162 2.36 2.43 -3.19
CA TYR A 162 3.23 1.30 -3.44
C TYR A 162 2.63 0.02 -2.86
N ASP A 163 2.13 -0.87 -3.71
CA ASP A 163 1.59 -2.16 -3.29
C ASP A 163 2.69 -3.23 -3.33
N ALA A 164 3.14 -3.63 -2.14
CA ALA A 164 4.17 -4.63 -1.92
C ALA A 164 3.58 -6.00 -1.48
N ALA A 165 2.35 -6.32 -1.90
CA ALA A 165 1.69 -7.57 -1.50
C ALA A 165 2.45 -8.84 -1.90
N TYR A 166 3.34 -8.76 -2.86
CA TYR A 166 4.15 -9.87 -3.37
C TYR A 166 5.64 -9.78 -3.02
N GLU A 167 6.05 -8.86 -2.14
CA GLU A 167 7.45 -8.62 -1.79
C GLU A 167 8.19 -9.86 -1.29
N ALA A 168 7.50 -10.77 -0.61
CA ALA A 168 8.09 -12.00 -0.09
C ALA A 168 8.56 -12.98 -1.18
N TYR A 169 8.20 -12.75 -2.44
CA TYR A 169 8.62 -13.55 -3.58
C TYR A 169 9.84 -12.96 -4.33
N ILE A 170 10.34 -11.81 -3.89
CA ILE A 170 11.56 -11.22 -4.42
C ILE A 170 12.74 -12.11 -4.02
N SER A 171 13.55 -12.49 -5.01
CA SER A 171 14.74 -13.31 -4.86
C SER A 171 16.02 -12.63 -5.32
N GLU A 172 15.90 -11.49 -5.98
CA GLU A 172 17.01 -10.72 -6.53
C GLU A 172 17.54 -9.70 -5.51
N ASP A 173 18.87 -9.64 -5.36
CA ASP A 173 19.53 -8.78 -4.38
C ASP A 173 19.44 -7.27 -4.70
N ASP A 174 19.20 -6.93 -5.98
CA ASP A 174 19.10 -5.54 -6.45
C ASP A 174 17.68 -4.99 -6.49
N VAL A 175 16.70 -5.77 -6.01
CA VAL A 175 15.29 -5.38 -5.92
C VAL A 175 14.94 -5.01 -4.48
N ALA A 176 14.34 -3.83 -4.30
CA ALA A 176 13.91 -3.37 -2.98
C ALA A 176 12.67 -4.15 -2.48
N HIS A 177 12.67 -4.56 -1.23
CA HIS A 177 11.53 -5.17 -0.56
C HIS A 177 10.56 -4.15 0.00
N SER A 178 10.99 -2.90 0.16
CA SER A 178 10.19 -1.76 0.59
C SER A 178 10.57 -0.53 -0.20
N ILE A 179 9.61 0.32 -0.54
CA ILE A 179 9.90 1.61 -1.16
C ILE A 179 10.74 2.50 -0.23
N TYR A 180 10.64 2.30 1.09
CA TYR A 180 11.39 3.07 2.08
C TYR A 180 12.88 2.71 2.16
N GLU A 181 13.35 1.75 1.37
CA GLU A 181 14.77 1.55 1.10
C GLU A 181 15.34 2.59 0.12
N CYS A 182 14.46 3.35 -0.55
CA CYS A 182 14.82 4.46 -1.44
C CYS A 182 14.87 5.78 -0.66
N GLU A 183 15.88 6.60 -0.95
CA GLU A 183 16.05 7.91 -0.32
C GLU A 183 14.89 8.84 -0.70
N GLY A 184 14.30 9.55 0.28
CA GLY A 184 13.20 10.47 0.05
C GLY A 184 11.82 9.81 -0.12
N ALA A 185 11.69 8.49 0.00
CA ALA A 185 10.41 7.81 -0.14
C ALA A 185 9.38 8.20 0.94
N LYS A 186 9.83 8.51 2.15
CA LYS A 186 8.94 8.93 3.25
C LYS A 186 8.18 10.22 2.99
N THR A 187 8.65 11.05 2.07
CA THR A 187 8.01 12.32 1.71
C THR A 187 7.05 12.21 0.53
N CYS A 188 6.99 11.05 -0.15
CA CYS A 188 6.14 10.89 -1.34
C CYS A 188 5.43 9.55 -1.46
N ALA A 189 5.59 8.60 -0.52
CA ALA A 189 5.04 7.26 -0.70
C ALA A 189 4.23 6.75 0.49
N ILE A 190 3.13 6.05 0.17
CA ILE A 190 2.34 5.20 1.05
C ILE A 190 2.58 3.76 0.63
N GLU A 191 2.95 2.88 1.56
CA GLU A 191 3.18 1.46 1.27
C GLU A 191 2.05 0.58 1.81
N MET A 192 1.54 -0.33 0.97
CA MET A 192 0.53 -1.31 1.35
C MET A 192 1.13 -2.71 1.39
N ARG A 193 0.84 -3.45 2.44
CA ARG A 193 1.33 -4.81 2.69
C ARG A 193 0.19 -5.79 2.93
N SER A 194 0.41 -7.06 2.64
CA SER A 194 -0.60 -8.10 2.78
C SER A 194 0.00 -9.39 3.32
N PHE A 195 -0.64 -9.96 4.34
CA PHE A 195 -0.35 -11.31 4.82
C PHE A 195 -1.08 -12.40 4.01
N SER A 196 -1.88 -12.00 3.01
CA SER A 196 -2.63 -12.95 2.17
C SER A 196 -1.72 -13.93 1.44
N LYS A 197 -0.51 -13.48 1.04
CA LYS A 197 0.41 -14.28 0.22
C LYS A 197 1.46 -14.98 1.08
N ASN A 198 2.29 -14.22 1.79
CA ASN A 198 3.41 -14.73 2.58
C ASN A 198 2.97 -15.61 3.76
N ALA A 199 1.88 -15.27 4.45
CA ALA A 199 1.35 -16.04 5.58
C ALA A 199 0.20 -17.01 5.20
N GLY A 200 -0.26 -17.00 3.94
CA GLY A 200 -1.41 -17.78 3.51
C GLY A 200 -2.75 -17.28 4.09
N PHE A 201 -2.83 -16.02 4.49
CA PHE A 201 -3.99 -15.43 5.17
C PHE A 201 -5.05 -14.88 4.20
N THR A 202 -5.19 -15.46 3.01
CA THR A 202 -6.19 -15.02 2.01
C THR A 202 -7.62 -14.99 2.56
N GLY A 203 -7.99 -16.02 3.36
CA GLY A 203 -9.30 -16.14 4.01
C GLY A 203 -9.37 -15.54 5.40
N LEU A 204 -8.23 -15.23 6.05
CA LEU A 204 -8.17 -14.70 7.40
C LEU A 204 -8.19 -13.18 7.45
N ARG A 205 -7.86 -12.53 6.32
CA ARG A 205 -7.95 -11.09 6.12
C ARG A 205 -7.05 -10.27 7.05
N LEU A 206 -5.78 -10.11 6.65
CA LEU A 206 -4.82 -9.29 7.38
C LEU A 206 -3.86 -8.59 6.41
N GLY A 207 -3.60 -7.33 6.68
CA GLY A 207 -2.64 -6.49 5.99
C GLY A 207 -2.32 -5.27 6.82
N TYR A 208 -1.54 -4.37 6.25
CA TYR A 208 -1.29 -3.07 6.84
C TYR A 208 -0.86 -2.05 5.80
N THR A 209 -1.05 -0.79 6.13
CA THR A 209 -0.60 0.36 5.34
C THR A 209 0.38 1.17 6.18
N VAL A 210 1.47 1.62 5.56
CA VAL A 210 2.42 2.55 6.18
C VAL A 210 2.22 3.91 5.55
N VAL A 211 1.94 4.91 6.39
CA VAL A 211 1.83 6.31 5.99
C VAL A 211 2.81 7.11 6.83
N PRO A 212 3.95 7.53 6.27
CA PRO A 212 4.95 8.28 7.02
C PRO A 212 4.43 9.64 7.51
N LYS A 213 4.88 10.07 8.68
CA LYS A 213 4.56 11.41 9.21
C LYS A 213 5.17 12.53 8.39
N GLU A 214 6.25 12.23 7.67
CA GLU A 214 6.92 13.16 6.77
C GLU A 214 6.13 13.40 5.47
N LEU A 215 5.12 12.56 5.18
CA LEU A 215 4.31 12.69 3.98
C LEU A 215 3.27 13.81 4.15
N VAL A 216 3.58 14.97 3.62
CA VAL A 216 2.78 16.19 3.68
C VAL A 216 2.52 16.69 2.26
N SER A 217 1.27 16.97 1.92
CA SER A 217 0.86 17.60 0.66
C SER A 217 0.09 18.88 0.96
N ASP A 218 0.49 20.00 0.34
CA ASP A 218 -0.12 21.32 0.54
C ASP A 218 -0.26 21.74 2.03
N GLY A 219 0.70 21.33 2.86
CA GLY A 219 0.68 21.60 4.30
C GLY A 219 -0.22 20.69 5.12
N VAL A 220 -0.82 19.66 4.50
CA VAL A 220 -1.69 18.69 5.17
C VAL A 220 -0.95 17.36 5.33
N SER A 221 -0.91 16.83 6.57
CA SER A 221 -0.35 15.51 6.86
C SER A 221 -1.26 14.40 6.35
N LEU A 222 -0.75 13.55 5.43
CA LEU A 222 -1.51 12.40 4.97
C LEU A 222 -1.63 11.32 6.06
N ASN A 223 -0.66 11.24 6.96
CA ASN A 223 -0.74 10.36 8.14
C ASN A 223 -1.94 10.74 9.02
N ASP A 224 -2.13 12.05 9.33
CA ASP A 224 -3.26 12.51 10.14
C ASP A 224 -4.61 12.29 9.44
N LEU A 225 -4.67 12.50 8.12
CA LEU A 225 -5.88 12.22 7.34
C LEU A 225 -6.22 10.73 7.37
N TRP A 226 -5.22 9.86 7.15
CA TRP A 226 -5.42 8.42 7.18
C TRP A 226 -5.77 7.91 8.58
N LEU A 227 -5.11 8.43 9.63
CA LEU A 227 -5.43 8.11 11.01
C LEU A 227 -6.90 8.42 11.32
N ARG A 228 -7.37 9.60 10.95
CA ARG A 228 -8.76 10.00 11.17
C ARG A 228 -9.74 9.15 10.37
N ARG A 229 -9.45 8.90 9.09
CA ARG A 229 -10.29 8.05 8.24
C ARG A 229 -10.35 6.62 8.77
N HIS A 230 -9.19 6.05 9.10
CA HIS A 230 -9.06 4.68 9.59
C HIS A 230 -9.82 4.50 10.91
N GLY A 231 -9.53 5.33 11.92
CA GLY A 231 -10.20 5.27 13.22
C GLY A 231 -11.70 5.59 13.19
N THR A 232 -12.19 6.31 12.15
CA THR A 232 -13.63 6.60 12.01
C THR A 232 -14.42 5.43 11.42
N LYS A 233 -13.82 4.63 10.54
CA LYS A 233 -14.56 3.63 9.73
C LYS A 233 -14.13 2.19 9.96
N TYR A 234 -13.12 1.95 10.80
CA TYR A 234 -12.56 0.63 11.00
C TYR A 234 -12.32 0.35 12.48
N ASN A 235 -12.85 -0.75 12.98
CA ASN A 235 -12.74 -1.16 14.39
C ASN A 235 -11.62 -2.20 14.65
N GLY A 236 -10.77 -2.45 13.67
CA GLY A 236 -9.69 -3.41 13.77
C GLY A 236 -10.02 -4.81 13.23
N ALA A 237 -8.98 -5.56 12.90
CA ALA A 237 -9.09 -6.96 12.51
C ALA A 237 -9.30 -7.85 13.74
N PRO A 238 -9.83 -9.08 13.58
CA PRO A 238 -10.05 -9.99 14.69
C PRO A 238 -8.75 -10.31 15.45
N TYR A 239 -8.80 -10.25 16.79
CA TYR A 239 -7.62 -10.52 17.64
C TYR A 239 -6.91 -11.83 17.30
N ILE A 240 -7.66 -12.91 17.06
CA ILE A 240 -7.12 -14.23 16.73
C ILE A 240 -6.21 -14.19 15.51
N VAL A 241 -6.56 -13.37 14.51
CA VAL A 241 -5.77 -13.20 13.29
C VAL A 241 -4.55 -12.32 13.54
N LEU A 242 -4.72 -11.26 14.34
CA LEU A 242 -3.63 -10.32 14.69
C LEU A 242 -2.56 -10.98 15.56
N ARG A 243 -2.97 -11.94 16.40
CA ARG A 243 -2.11 -12.60 17.38
C ARG A 243 -1.32 -13.79 16.80
N ALA A 244 -1.87 -14.42 15.76
CA ALA A 244 -1.28 -15.58 15.10
C ALA A 244 -0.12 -15.22 14.18
#